data_d2c6d0e53b6c6b92514f2dfef78fb4d4
#
_entry.id   d2c6d0e53b6c6b92514f2dfef78fb4d4
#
_cell.length_a   1.000
_cell.length_b   1.000
_cell.length_c   1.000
_cell.angle_alpha   90.00
_cell.angle_beta   90.00
_cell.angle_gamma   90.00
#
_symmetry.space_group_name_H-M   'P 1'
#
loop_
_entity.id
_entity.type
_entity.pdbx_description
1 polymer ?
#
loop_
_entity_poly.entity_id
_entity_poly.type
_entity_poly.pdbx_seq_one_letter_code
_entity_poly.pdbx_strand_id
1 'polypeptide(L)'
;DPAWNGTYFTDRPVTGLRAMGRVYAGWAMSQAFYREKIWAEVGFSSLEDWMIRSWEGNFVRRNGDDLLGMLDTWYYSDISDNPLYQGDLDEALKSITARSIVMPSATDLYFTTHDSDVETTKMPNGELREIDSMWGHRAGNPNLNAADEAVLKKAVDDLLSN
;
A
#
# COMPACT_ATOMS: atom_id res chain seq x y z
N ASP A 1 16.23 1.04 -17.10
CA ASP A 1 15.87 2.26 -17.87
C ASP A 1 17.11 2.79 -18.59
N PRO A 2 16.98 3.27 -19.86
CA PRO A 2 18.12 3.85 -20.59
C PRO A 2 18.75 5.08 -19.92
N ALA A 3 18.01 5.79 -19.09
CA ALA A 3 18.52 6.93 -18.34
C ALA A 3 19.42 6.53 -17.15
N TRP A 4 19.45 5.26 -16.75
CA TRP A 4 20.29 4.78 -15.66
C TRP A 4 21.67 4.42 -16.14
N ASN A 5 22.73 5.06 -15.62
CA ASN A 5 24.11 4.82 -16.00
C ASN A 5 24.86 3.82 -15.10
N GLY A 6 24.17 3.19 -14.17
CA GLY A 6 24.75 2.28 -13.18
C GLY A 6 24.92 2.90 -11.79
N THR A 7 24.79 4.23 -11.66
CA THR A 7 24.98 4.96 -10.39
C THR A 7 23.89 5.98 -10.15
N TYR A 8 23.46 6.72 -11.16
CA TYR A 8 22.42 7.75 -11.08
C TYR A 8 21.66 7.85 -12.40
N PHE A 9 20.54 8.52 -12.41
CA PHE A 9 19.80 8.84 -13.62
C PHE A 9 20.41 10.05 -14.33
N THR A 10 20.78 9.87 -15.59
CA THR A 10 21.32 10.94 -16.46
C THR A 10 20.22 11.81 -17.08
N ASP A 11 19.00 11.30 -17.09
CA ASP A 11 17.78 11.96 -17.53
C ASP A 11 16.60 11.34 -16.81
N ARG A 12 15.40 11.83 -17.06
CA ARG A 12 14.18 11.31 -16.47
C ARG A 12 13.90 9.87 -16.93
N PRO A 13 13.76 8.89 -16.02
CA PRO A 13 13.61 7.47 -16.36
C PRO A 13 12.18 7.12 -16.76
N VAL A 14 11.64 7.73 -17.82
CA VAL A 14 10.23 7.59 -18.23
C VAL A 14 9.86 6.15 -18.54
N THR A 15 10.74 5.39 -19.19
CA THR A 15 10.50 3.98 -19.51
C THR A 15 10.39 3.13 -18.23
N GLY A 16 11.30 3.31 -17.29
CA GLY A 16 11.29 2.63 -16.00
C GLY A 16 10.07 3.01 -15.16
N LEU A 17 9.71 4.30 -15.13
CA LEU A 17 8.52 4.76 -14.40
C LEU A 17 7.23 4.13 -14.95
N ARG A 18 7.08 4.01 -16.27
CA ARG A 18 5.94 3.30 -16.87
C ARG A 18 5.94 1.82 -16.53
N ALA A 19 7.10 1.16 -16.66
CA ALA A 19 7.24 -0.25 -16.30
C ALA A 19 6.92 -0.49 -14.82
N MET A 20 7.41 0.37 -13.92
CA MET A 20 7.10 0.32 -12.50
C MET A 20 5.60 0.43 -12.24
N GLY A 21 4.91 1.35 -12.91
CA GLY A 21 3.45 1.48 -12.80
C GLY A 21 2.72 0.19 -13.18
N ARG A 22 3.10 -0.45 -14.28
CA ARG A 22 2.49 -1.72 -14.72
C ARG A 22 2.76 -2.88 -13.77
N VAL A 23 4.00 -3.00 -13.29
CA VAL A 23 4.37 -4.06 -12.32
C VAL A 23 3.62 -3.84 -11.01
N TYR A 24 3.61 -2.60 -10.52
CA TYR A 24 2.94 -2.25 -9.27
C TYR A 24 1.42 -2.48 -9.31
N ALA A 25 0.79 -2.25 -10.48
CA ALA A 25 -0.63 -2.54 -10.68
C ALA A 25 -1.00 -4.00 -10.40
N GLY A 26 -0.10 -4.94 -10.68
CA GLY A 26 -0.30 -6.37 -10.40
C GLY A 26 -0.31 -6.72 -8.91
N TRP A 27 0.23 -5.86 -8.06
CA TRP A 27 0.30 -6.06 -6.61
C TRP A 27 -0.73 -5.22 -5.86
N ALA A 28 -0.90 -3.97 -6.30
CA ALA A 28 -1.75 -3.02 -5.61
C ALA A 28 -3.25 -3.29 -5.80
N MET A 29 -3.62 -4.05 -6.84
CA MET A 29 -5.01 -4.42 -7.08
C MET A 29 -5.20 -5.92 -6.91
N SER A 30 -6.36 -6.33 -6.43
CA SER A 30 -6.66 -7.73 -6.27
C SER A 30 -6.90 -8.43 -7.61
N GLN A 31 -6.76 -9.75 -7.61
CA GLN A 31 -7.15 -10.59 -8.76
C GLN A 31 -8.64 -10.45 -9.06
N ALA A 32 -9.49 -10.29 -8.02
CA ALA A 32 -10.92 -10.08 -8.17
C ALA A 32 -11.21 -8.76 -8.89
N PHE A 33 -10.51 -7.67 -8.56
CA PHE A 33 -10.65 -6.39 -9.25
C PHE A 33 -10.51 -6.54 -10.78
N TYR A 34 -9.50 -7.28 -11.23
CA TYR A 34 -9.27 -7.50 -12.67
C TYR A 34 -10.28 -8.47 -13.28
N ARG A 35 -10.61 -9.55 -12.60
CA ARG A 35 -11.57 -10.56 -13.09
C ARG A 35 -12.96 -9.98 -13.26
N GLU A 36 -13.42 -9.21 -12.29
CA GLU A 36 -14.75 -8.56 -12.30
C GLU A 36 -14.76 -7.25 -13.10
N LYS A 37 -13.62 -6.84 -13.66
CA LYS A 37 -13.48 -5.63 -14.50
C LYS A 37 -13.90 -4.34 -13.80
N ILE A 38 -13.63 -4.21 -12.50
CA ILE A 38 -14.02 -3.03 -11.71
C ILE A 38 -13.45 -1.74 -12.30
N TRP A 39 -12.34 -1.80 -13.03
CA TRP A 39 -11.80 -0.68 -13.79
C TRP A 39 -12.82 -0.07 -14.78
N ALA A 40 -13.75 -0.87 -15.33
CA ALA A 40 -14.80 -0.36 -16.22
C ALA A 40 -15.87 0.40 -15.44
N GLU A 41 -16.22 -0.03 -14.24
CA GLU A 41 -17.19 0.66 -13.37
C GLU A 41 -16.71 2.04 -12.95
N VAL A 42 -15.40 2.24 -12.85
CA VAL A 42 -14.79 3.53 -12.52
C VAL A 42 -14.41 4.37 -13.76
N GLY A 43 -14.96 4.02 -14.93
CA GLY A 43 -14.95 4.88 -16.11
C GLY A 43 -13.79 4.69 -17.08
N PHE A 44 -13.10 3.56 -17.05
CA PHE A 44 -12.07 3.22 -18.04
C PHE A 44 -12.66 2.34 -19.15
N SER A 45 -12.29 2.64 -20.40
CA SER A 45 -12.85 1.97 -21.58
C SER A 45 -12.29 0.55 -21.81
N SER A 46 -11.10 0.26 -21.26
CA SER A 46 -10.44 -1.03 -21.36
C SER A 46 -9.42 -1.20 -20.24
N LEU A 47 -8.94 -2.45 -20.05
CA LEU A 47 -7.83 -2.70 -19.13
C LEU A 47 -6.58 -1.91 -19.52
N GLU A 48 -6.28 -1.78 -20.81
CA GLU A 48 -5.14 -1.00 -21.28
C GLU A 48 -5.32 0.50 -21.01
N ASP A 49 -6.52 1.03 -21.16
CA ASP A 49 -6.84 2.42 -20.79
C ASP A 49 -6.63 2.65 -19.28
N TRP A 50 -7.05 1.70 -18.45
CA TRP A 50 -6.77 1.71 -17.00
C TRP A 50 -5.27 1.68 -16.71
N MET A 51 -4.49 0.80 -17.36
CA MET A 51 -3.05 0.69 -17.15
C MET A 51 -2.31 1.97 -17.53
N ILE A 52 -2.65 2.56 -18.67
CA ILE A 52 -1.98 3.77 -19.18
C ILE A 52 -2.36 4.99 -18.33
N ARG A 53 -3.65 5.24 -18.13
CA ARG A 53 -4.12 6.50 -17.52
C ARG A 53 -4.01 6.48 -16.00
N SER A 54 -4.26 5.34 -15.36
CA SER A 54 -4.20 5.24 -13.91
C SER A 54 -2.77 4.92 -13.43
N TRP A 55 -2.15 3.87 -13.93
CA TRP A 55 -0.88 3.37 -13.39
C TRP A 55 0.35 4.03 -14.01
N GLU A 56 0.53 3.95 -15.32
CA GLU A 56 1.66 4.64 -15.96
C GLU A 56 1.56 6.15 -15.72
N GLY A 57 0.38 6.73 -15.91
CA GLY A 57 0.12 8.16 -15.69
C GLY A 57 0.43 8.62 -14.27
N ASN A 58 0.24 7.78 -13.26
CA ASN A 58 0.60 8.06 -11.88
C ASN A 58 2.13 8.06 -11.70
N PHE A 59 2.79 6.99 -12.16
CA PHE A 59 4.22 6.82 -11.93
C PHE A 59 5.08 7.79 -12.74
N VAL A 60 4.70 8.13 -13.98
CA VAL A 60 5.46 9.11 -14.77
C VAL A 60 5.46 10.52 -14.16
N ARG A 61 4.60 10.82 -13.19
CA ARG A 61 4.66 12.10 -12.47
C ARG A 61 5.64 12.11 -11.30
N ARG A 62 6.18 10.95 -10.92
CA ARG A 62 7.09 10.79 -9.79
C ARG A 62 8.53 11.04 -10.20
N ASN A 63 9.38 11.32 -9.23
CA ASN A 63 10.82 11.37 -9.39
C ASN A 63 11.40 9.96 -9.23
N GLY A 64 12.35 9.55 -10.08
CA GLY A 64 13.00 8.24 -10.03
C GLY A 64 13.88 8.05 -8.80
N ASP A 65 14.62 9.09 -8.40
CA ASP A 65 15.50 9.04 -7.22
C ASP A 65 14.67 8.95 -5.93
N ASP A 66 13.55 9.69 -5.84
CA ASP A 66 12.64 9.59 -4.69
C ASP A 66 12.06 8.17 -4.55
N LEU A 67 11.69 7.53 -5.68
CA LEU A 67 11.21 6.15 -5.67
C LEU A 67 12.28 5.16 -5.22
N LEU A 68 13.54 5.34 -5.64
CA LEU A 68 14.65 4.54 -5.17
C LEU A 68 14.88 4.72 -3.67
N GLY A 69 14.90 5.96 -3.19
CA GLY A 69 15.05 6.25 -1.76
C GLY A 69 13.90 5.65 -0.91
N MET A 70 12.66 5.69 -1.42
CA MET A 70 11.53 5.02 -0.76
C MET A 70 11.70 3.50 -0.73
N LEU A 71 12.12 2.88 -1.83
CA LEU A 71 12.36 1.44 -1.91
C LEU A 71 13.50 0.99 -1.00
N ASP A 72 14.59 1.74 -0.94
CA ASP A 72 15.71 1.49 -0.03
C ASP A 72 15.26 1.59 1.43
N THR A 73 14.51 2.64 1.76
CA THR A 73 13.93 2.80 3.10
C THR A 73 13.07 1.60 3.45
N TRP A 74 12.19 1.18 2.57
CA TRP A 74 11.31 0.05 2.82
C TRP A 74 12.08 -1.28 2.96
N TYR A 75 13.07 -1.48 2.11
CA TYR A 75 13.87 -2.71 2.10
C TYR A 75 14.73 -2.89 3.38
N TYR A 76 15.25 -1.78 3.92
CA TYR A 76 16.14 -1.79 5.09
C TYR A 76 15.45 -1.40 6.40
N SER A 77 14.18 -0.99 6.38
CA SER A 77 13.47 -0.58 7.59
C SER A 77 13.18 -1.77 8.50
N ASP A 78 13.62 -1.65 9.74
CA ASP A 78 13.27 -2.54 10.84
C ASP A 78 13.06 -1.70 12.10
N ILE A 79 11.83 -1.71 12.63
CA ILE A 79 11.50 -0.94 13.85
C ILE A 79 12.19 -1.45 15.09
N SER A 80 12.72 -2.67 15.05
CA SER A 80 13.45 -3.29 16.17
C SER A 80 14.96 -3.10 16.10
N ASP A 81 15.52 -2.75 14.92
CA ASP A 81 16.97 -2.54 14.72
C ASP A 81 17.42 -1.17 15.27
N ASN A 82 17.46 -1.09 16.59
CA ASN A 82 17.94 0.09 17.32
C ASN A 82 18.40 -0.30 18.73
N PRO A 83 19.11 0.59 19.47
CA PRO A 83 19.60 0.29 20.81
C PRO A 83 18.52 0.00 21.84
N LEU A 84 17.27 0.39 21.62
CA LEU A 84 16.16 0.17 22.57
C LEU A 84 15.65 -1.25 22.50
N TYR A 85 15.46 -1.78 21.28
CA TYR A 85 14.86 -3.11 21.08
C TYR A 85 15.85 -4.19 20.65
N GLN A 86 17.05 -3.83 20.18
CA GLN A 86 18.17 -4.74 19.85
C GLN A 86 17.76 -5.90 18.93
N GLY A 87 16.86 -5.65 17.97
CA GLY A 87 16.33 -6.65 17.03
C GLY A 87 15.13 -7.45 17.54
N ASP A 88 14.61 -7.15 18.74
CA ASP A 88 13.40 -7.80 19.27
C ASP A 88 12.15 -7.08 18.74
N LEU A 89 11.56 -7.63 17.66
CA LEU A 89 10.34 -7.10 17.04
C LEU A 89 9.13 -7.17 17.98
N ASP A 90 9.04 -8.21 18.81
CA ASP A 90 7.93 -8.38 19.75
C ASP A 90 7.94 -7.27 20.82
N GLU A 91 9.10 -6.91 21.34
CA GLU A 91 9.24 -5.80 22.28
C GLU A 91 8.96 -4.44 21.59
N ALA A 92 9.38 -4.27 20.34
CA ALA A 92 9.08 -3.06 19.59
C ALA A 92 7.56 -2.89 19.39
N LEU A 93 6.85 -3.94 18.99
CA LEU A 93 5.39 -3.93 18.82
C LEU A 93 4.65 -3.74 20.14
N LYS A 94 5.08 -4.38 21.23
CA LYS A 94 4.52 -4.18 22.57
C LYS A 94 4.67 -2.75 23.09
N SER A 95 5.66 -2.02 22.61
CA SER A 95 5.86 -0.62 23.00
C SER A 95 4.83 0.35 22.40
N ILE A 96 4.06 -0.08 21.39
CA ILE A 96 2.98 0.70 20.76
C ILE A 96 1.77 0.67 21.70
N THR A 97 1.75 1.60 22.68
CA THR A 97 0.68 1.69 23.67
C THR A 97 -0.51 2.52 23.24
N ALA A 98 -0.41 3.23 22.13
CA ALA A 98 -1.52 3.97 21.54
C ALA A 98 -2.65 3.01 21.15
N ARG A 99 -3.90 3.42 21.33
CA ARG A 99 -5.03 2.70 20.74
C ARG A 99 -4.92 2.74 19.23
N SER A 100 -4.93 1.59 18.60
CA SER A 100 -4.67 1.45 17.17
C SER A 100 -5.69 0.53 16.52
N ILE A 101 -6.21 0.91 15.35
CA ILE A 101 -7.02 0.05 14.50
C ILE A 101 -6.21 -0.23 13.24
N VAL A 102 -5.78 -1.47 13.06
CA VAL A 102 -5.03 -1.95 11.89
C VAL A 102 -6.03 -2.49 10.88
N MET A 103 -6.05 -1.93 9.68
CA MET A 103 -7.11 -2.17 8.70
C MET A 103 -6.55 -2.68 7.36
N PRO A 104 -6.10 -3.94 7.29
CA PRO A 104 -5.74 -4.55 6.01
C PRO A 104 -6.98 -4.78 5.14
N SER A 105 -6.81 -4.83 3.82
CA SER A 105 -7.87 -5.32 2.94
C SER A 105 -7.82 -6.84 2.83
N ALA A 106 -8.98 -7.49 2.82
CA ALA A 106 -9.13 -8.93 2.65
C ALA A 106 -8.44 -9.48 1.37
N THR A 107 -8.24 -8.63 0.37
CA THR A 107 -7.65 -9.01 -0.91
C THR A 107 -6.30 -8.33 -1.18
N ASP A 108 -5.67 -7.75 -0.16
CA ASP A 108 -4.34 -7.16 -0.29
C ASP A 108 -3.29 -8.25 -0.51
N LEU A 109 -2.51 -8.11 -1.60
CA LEU A 109 -1.40 -9.01 -1.93
C LEU A 109 -0.06 -8.56 -1.37
N TYR A 110 -0.08 -7.51 -0.59
CA TYR A 110 1.05 -6.68 -0.25
C TYR A 110 1.21 -6.60 1.28
N PHE A 111 0.17 -6.13 1.99
CA PHE A 111 0.04 -6.20 3.44
C PHE A 111 -1.15 -7.10 3.76
N THR A 112 -0.86 -8.38 3.96
CA THR A 112 -1.92 -9.37 4.11
C THR A 112 -2.62 -9.25 5.46
N THR A 113 -3.87 -9.68 5.53
CA THR A 113 -4.59 -9.75 6.81
C THR A 113 -3.85 -10.65 7.81
N HIS A 114 -3.21 -11.73 7.34
CA HIS A 114 -2.44 -12.63 8.19
C HIS A 114 -1.25 -11.93 8.86
N ASP A 115 -0.44 -11.20 8.09
CA ASP A 115 0.71 -10.49 8.64
C ASP A 115 0.25 -9.39 9.61
N SER A 116 -0.80 -8.66 9.25
CA SER A 116 -1.40 -7.63 10.11
C SER A 116 -1.96 -8.20 11.43
N ASP A 117 -2.51 -9.43 11.41
CA ASP A 117 -2.97 -10.13 12.62
C ASP A 117 -1.80 -10.49 13.53
N VAL A 118 -0.71 -11.02 12.95
CA VAL A 118 0.51 -11.35 13.70
C VAL A 118 1.10 -10.12 14.40
N GLU A 119 1.11 -8.98 13.73
CA GLU A 119 1.59 -7.72 14.30
C GLU A 119 0.62 -7.18 15.37
N THR A 120 -0.67 -7.12 15.05
CA THR A 120 -1.69 -6.52 15.92
C THR A 120 -1.85 -7.28 17.24
N THR A 121 -1.73 -8.62 17.22
CA THR A 121 -1.80 -9.45 18.44
C THR A 121 -0.67 -9.15 19.45
N LYS A 122 0.42 -8.53 19.01
CA LYS A 122 1.54 -8.13 19.87
C LYS A 122 1.39 -6.71 20.43
N MET A 123 0.48 -5.91 19.88
CA MET A 123 0.21 -4.53 20.31
C MET A 123 -0.80 -4.53 21.46
N PRO A 124 -0.48 -3.92 22.65
CA PRO A 124 -1.35 -3.98 23.82
C PRO A 124 -2.78 -3.43 23.62
N ASN A 125 -2.90 -2.44 22.76
CA ASN A 125 -4.17 -1.77 22.44
C ASN A 125 -4.47 -1.80 20.93
N GLY A 126 -3.98 -2.85 20.24
CA GLY A 126 -4.23 -3.06 18.82
C GLY A 126 -5.58 -3.77 18.58
N GLU A 127 -6.32 -3.32 17.59
CA GLU A 127 -7.52 -3.97 17.06
C GLU A 127 -7.32 -4.24 15.58
N LEU A 128 -7.49 -5.49 15.14
CA LEU A 128 -7.52 -5.84 13.72
C LEU A 128 -8.94 -5.65 13.19
N ARG A 129 -9.09 -4.86 12.13
CA ARG A 129 -10.38 -4.63 11.47
C ARG A 129 -10.21 -4.70 9.96
N GLU A 130 -10.42 -5.87 9.40
CA GLU A 130 -10.30 -6.12 7.96
C GLU A 130 -11.33 -5.30 7.15
N ILE A 131 -10.89 -4.80 5.99
CA ILE A 131 -11.78 -4.19 4.98
C ILE A 131 -12.13 -5.27 3.96
N ASP A 132 -13.40 -5.70 3.92
CA ASP A 132 -13.92 -6.63 2.91
C ASP A 132 -14.08 -5.92 1.57
N SER A 133 -13.01 -5.88 0.79
CA SER A 133 -12.94 -5.13 -0.46
C SER A 133 -12.21 -5.91 -1.56
N MET A 134 -12.64 -5.73 -2.80
CA MET A 134 -11.94 -6.22 -3.99
C MET A 134 -10.86 -5.26 -4.49
N TRP A 135 -10.66 -4.10 -3.85
CA TRP A 135 -9.70 -3.09 -4.29
C TRP A 135 -8.24 -3.40 -3.92
N GLY A 136 -7.98 -4.51 -3.23
CA GLY A 136 -6.62 -4.90 -2.82
C GLY A 136 -5.98 -3.86 -1.92
N HIS A 137 -4.72 -3.55 -2.18
CA HIS A 137 -3.96 -2.54 -1.42
C HIS A 137 -4.55 -1.11 -1.49
N ARG A 138 -5.44 -0.84 -2.43
CA ARG A 138 -6.11 0.45 -2.57
C ARG A 138 -7.46 0.54 -1.87
N ALA A 139 -7.87 -0.50 -1.17
CA ALA A 139 -9.06 -0.44 -0.32
C ALA A 139 -8.94 0.68 0.72
N GLY A 140 -10.02 1.36 1.01
CA GLY A 140 -10.04 2.48 1.96
C GLY A 140 -9.40 3.78 1.47
N ASN A 141 -8.82 3.82 0.25
CA ASN A 141 -8.36 5.09 -0.30
C ASN A 141 -9.53 6.04 -0.56
N PRO A 142 -9.49 7.27 -0.03
CA PRO A 142 -10.58 8.23 -0.21
C PRO A 142 -10.91 8.46 -1.70
N ASN A 143 -12.21 8.61 -2.00
CA ASN A 143 -12.77 8.89 -3.33
C ASN A 143 -12.58 7.79 -4.39
N LEU A 144 -12.19 6.57 -4.01
CA LEU A 144 -12.12 5.45 -4.94
C LEU A 144 -13.35 4.55 -4.88
N ASN A 145 -13.79 4.25 -3.66
CA ASN A 145 -14.90 3.34 -3.40
C ASN A 145 -15.65 3.82 -2.15
N ALA A 146 -16.90 4.23 -2.32
CA ALA A 146 -17.74 4.77 -1.23
C ALA A 146 -18.01 3.76 -0.10
N ALA A 147 -18.05 2.45 -0.41
CA ALA A 147 -18.27 1.42 0.59
C ALA A 147 -17.04 1.30 1.51
N ASP A 148 -15.84 1.23 0.94
CA ASP A 148 -14.59 1.18 1.70
C ASP A 148 -14.38 2.46 2.52
N GLU A 149 -14.70 3.63 1.93
CA GLU A 149 -14.60 4.92 2.60
C GLU A 149 -15.51 4.99 3.83
N ALA A 150 -16.72 4.43 3.76
CA ALA A 150 -17.65 4.36 4.89
C ALA A 150 -17.09 3.49 6.03
N VAL A 151 -16.44 2.37 5.70
CA VAL A 151 -15.79 1.49 6.69
C VAL A 151 -14.63 2.22 7.37
N LEU A 152 -13.79 2.91 6.59
CA LEU A 152 -12.68 3.70 7.12
C LEU A 152 -13.18 4.84 8.02
N LYS A 153 -14.18 5.59 7.55
CA LYS A 153 -14.78 6.67 8.33
C LYS A 153 -15.32 6.17 9.67
N LYS A 154 -16.03 5.04 9.67
CA LYS A 154 -16.52 4.44 10.90
C LYS A 154 -15.39 4.10 11.87
N ALA A 155 -14.29 3.53 11.37
CA ALA A 155 -13.13 3.22 12.20
C ALA A 155 -12.51 4.47 12.84
N VAL A 156 -12.41 5.56 12.08
CA VAL A 156 -11.94 6.85 12.59
C VAL A 156 -12.87 7.40 13.65
N ASP A 157 -14.20 7.39 13.41
CA ASP A 157 -15.20 7.83 14.38
C ASP A 157 -15.12 6.99 15.66
N ASP A 158 -14.98 5.66 15.55
CA ASP A 158 -14.81 4.74 16.69
C ASP A 158 -13.53 5.03 17.47
N LEU A 159 -12.41 5.33 16.77
CA LEU A 159 -11.12 5.61 17.40
C LEU A 159 -11.14 6.93 18.18
N LEU A 160 -11.84 7.94 17.68
CA LEU A 160 -11.89 9.29 18.25
C LEU A 160 -13.00 9.47 19.30
N SER A 161 -13.92 8.51 19.44
CA SER A 161 -15.09 8.63 20.32
C SER A 161 -14.85 8.24 21.80
N ASN A 162 -13.58 7.96 22.18
CA ASN A 162 -13.22 7.53 23.55
C ASN A 162 -12.16 8.40 24.16
#